data_c230983289993d7469d4cc52f8f27151
#
_entry.id   c230983289993d7469d4cc52f8f27151
#
_cell.length_a   1.000
_cell.length_b   1.000
_cell.length_c   1.000
_cell.angle_alpha   90.00
_cell.angle_beta   90.00
_cell.angle_gamma   90.00
#
_symmetry.space_group_name_H-M   'P 1'
#
loop_
_entity.id
_entity.type
_entity.pdbx_description
1 polymer ?
#
loop_
_entity_poly.entity_id
_entity_poly.type
_entity_poly.pdbx_seq_one_letter_code
_entity_poly.pdbx_strand_id
1 'polypeptide(L)'
;DTYYPNLMLTNHDLYRIGDLIQKRYGCGYDNETYAKRNMVLLAAQIAYSGPITIYYGDEIGARSADNSNGGGWYADNVARSSGKISGFNTWEQKVHDFTKKCLTARAEHEALWNGTNTKVTSTSSFYVAKKVGGGETIYIAFNNGTGSQSFNISGSGTDLITGESFSG
;
A
#
# COMPACT_ATOMS: atom_id res chain seq x y z
N ASP A 1 19.40 -13.60 15.08
CA ASP A 1 19.24 -12.96 13.76
C ASP A 1 17.74 -12.85 13.47
N THR A 2 17.27 -11.62 13.20
CA THR A 2 15.87 -11.43 12.79
C THR A 2 15.77 -11.65 11.28
N TYR A 3 15.01 -12.64 10.88
CA TYR A 3 14.78 -12.96 9.47
C TYR A 3 13.47 -12.33 9.00
N TYR A 4 13.54 -11.48 7.99
CA TYR A 4 12.36 -10.88 7.34
C TYR A 4 12.20 -11.46 5.93
N PRO A 5 11.10 -12.14 5.64
CA PRO A 5 10.80 -12.56 4.27
C PRO A 5 10.55 -11.33 3.38
N ASN A 6 10.85 -11.47 2.10
CA ASN A 6 10.50 -10.44 1.12
C ASN A 6 8.98 -10.37 0.94
N LEU A 7 8.39 -9.20 1.12
CA LEU A 7 6.96 -8.99 0.93
C LEU A 7 6.67 -8.45 -0.47
N MET A 8 5.78 -9.13 -1.18
CA MET A 8 5.21 -8.69 -2.46
C MET A 8 3.68 -8.80 -2.42
N LEU A 9 2.97 -7.90 -3.10
CA LEU A 9 1.52 -7.97 -3.27
C LEU A 9 1.13 -8.80 -4.48
N THR A 10 1.87 -8.66 -5.58
CA THR A 10 1.63 -9.36 -6.85
C THR A 10 2.93 -9.83 -7.48
N ASN A 11 2.82 -10.69 -8.46
CA ASN A 11 3.92 -11.15 -9.30
C ASN A 11 3.40 -11.50 -10.71
N HIS A 12 4.27 -12.05 -11.55
CA HIS A 12 3.95 -12.39 -12.94
C HIS A 12 3.07 -13.64 -13.13
N ASP A 13 2.88 -14.44 -12.08
CA ASP A 13 2.15 -15.73 -12.13
C ASP A 13 0.73 -15.64 -11.55
N LEU A 14 0.40 -14.53 -10.88
CA LEU A 14 -0.87 -14.34 -10.21
C LEU A 14 -1.61 -13.11 -10.74
N TYR A 15 -2.91 -13.02 -10.43
CA TYR A 15 -3.69 -11.81 -10.70
C TYR A 15 -3.05 -10.58 -10.04
N ARG A 16 -3.24 -9.44 -10.69
CA ARG A 16 -2.91 -8.13 -10.11
C ARG A 16 -3.75 -7.88 -8.86
N ILE A 17 -3.19 -7.13 -7.91
CA ILE A 17 -3.94 -6.74 -6.70
C ILE A 17 -5.22 -5.96 -7.05
N GLY A 18 -5.20 -5.19 -8.12
CA GLY A 18 -6.38 -4.50 -8.62
C GLY A 18 -7.53 -5.42 -9.00
N ASP A 19 -7.25 -6.59 -9.57
CA ASP A 19 -8.27 -7.60 -9.89
C ASP A 19 -8.86 -8.21 -8.61
N LEU A 20 -8.03 -8.44 -7.59
CA LEU A 20 -8.48 -8.92 -6.29
C LEU A 20 -9.36 -7.91 -5.56
N ILE A 21 -9.02 -6.63 -5.63
CA ILE A 21 -9.84 -5.53 -5.12
C ILE A 21 -11.20 -5.53 -5.81
N GLN A 22 -11.21 -5.60 -7.14
CA GLN A 22 -12.45 -5.64 -7.90
C GLN A 22 -13.29 -6.87 -7.55
N LYS A 23 -12.68 -8.06 -7.50
CA LYS A 23 -13.37 -9.29 -7.14
C LYS A 23 -13.98 -9.23 -5.73
N ARG A 24 -13.27 -8.64 -4.78
CA ARG A 24 -13.71 -8.56 -3.37
C ARG A 24 -14.79 -7.52 -3.15
N TYR A 25 -14.72 -6.39 -3.82
CA TYR A 25 -15.53 -5.20 -3.50
C TYR A 25 -16.47 -4.77 -4.62
N GLY A 26 -16.31 -5.27 -5.85
CA GLY A 26 -17.17 -4.88 -6.97
C GLY A 26 -17.17 -3.38 -7.25
N CYS A 27 -16.08 -2.68 -6.91
CA CYS A 27 -16.05 -1.20 -6.92
C CYS A 27 -15.79 -0.61 -8.32
N GLY A 28 -15.59 -1.43 -9.34
CA GLY A 28 -15.11 -0.97 -10.65
C GLY A 28 -13.62 -0.64 -10.64
N TYR A 29 -13.13 -0.21 -11.79
CA TYR A 29 -11.77 0.29 -11.97
C TYR A 29 -11.83 1.79 -12.26
N ASP A 30 -10.70 2.45 -12.24
CA ASP A 30 -10.55 3.85 -12.63
C ASP A 30 -11.50 4.81 -11.86
N ASN A 31 -11.61 4.61 -10.55
CA ASN A 31 -12.38 5.47 -9.66
C ASN A 31 -11.70 5.63 -8.29
N GLU A 32 -12.25 6.53 -7.48
CA GLU A 32 -11.68 6.90 -6.18
C GLU A 32 -11.60 5.72 -5.22
N THR A 33 -12.64 4.90 -5.14
CA THR A 33 -12.69 3.75 -4.24
C THR A 33 -11.62 2.72 -4.59
N TYR A 34 -11.46 2.43 -5.88
CA TYR A 34 -10.43 1.54 -6.39
C TYR A 34 -9.02 2.08 -6.06
N ALA A 35 -8.77 3.35 -6.36
CA ALA A 35 -7.48 3.99 -6.07
C ALA A 35 -7.15 3.96 -4.58
N LYS A 36 -8.08 4.36 -3.71
CA LYS A 36 -7.89 4.34 -2.24
C LYS A 36 -7.55 2.95 -1.71
N ARG A 37 -8.19 1.89 -2.22
CA ARG A 37 -7.89 0.52 -1.80
C ARG A 37 -6.50 0.06 -2.23
N ASN A 38 -6.08 0.40 -3.45
CA ASN A 38 -4.70 0.16 -3.89
C ASN A 38 -3.70 0.90 -2.99
N MET A 39 -3.95 2.17 -2.68
CA MET A 39 -3.09 2.97 -1.80
C MET A 39 -2.94 2.35 -0.41
N VAL A 40 -4.02 1.85 0.21
CA VAL A 40 -3.96 1.20 1.53
C VAL A 40 -3.07 -0.04 1.50
N LEU A 41 -3.18 -0.87 0.46
CA LEU A 41 -2.37 -2.09 0.34
C LEU A 41 -0.90 -1.77 0.06
N LEU A 42 -0.62 -0.81 -0.81
CA LEU A 42 0.74 -0.34 -1.08
C LEU A 42 1.38 0.28 0.17
N ALA A 43 0.63 1.09 0.92
CA ALA A 43 1.11 1.65 2.18
C ALA A 43 1.47 0.55 3.19
N ALA A 44 0.63 -0.50 3.30
CA ALA A 44 0.89 -1.62 4.19
C ALA A 44 2.16 -2.40 3.77
N GLN A 45 2.35 -2.62 2.47
CA GLN A 45 3.57 -3.24 1.93
C GLN A 45 4.80 -2.38 2.20
N ILE A 46 4.72 -1.07 1.88
CA ILE A 46 5.86 -0.15 1.99
C ILE A 46 6.25 0.09 3.46
N ALA A 47 5.28 0.06 4.38
CA ALA A 47 5.55 0.19 5.80
C ALA A 47 6.00 -1.13 6.49
N TYR A 48 6.09 -2.23 5.75
CA TYR A 48 6.57 -3.51 6.27
C TYR A 48 8.06 -3.44 6.65
N SER A 49 8.45 -4.07 7.77
CA SER A 49 9.86 -4.20 8.17
C SER A 49 10.51 -5.31 7.35
N GLY A 50 11.61 -5.01 6.69
CA GLY A 50 12.33 -5.95 5.83
C GLY A 50 12.22 -5.62 4.34
N PRO A 51 12.74 -6.48 3.45
CA PRO A 51 12.74 -6.23 2.02
C PRO A 51 11.33 -6.29 1.43
N ILE A 52 11.07 -5.43 0.46
CA ILE A 52 9.82 -5.40 -0.30
C ILE A 52 10.13 -5.49 -1.79
N THR A 53 9.20 -6.07 -2.55
CA THR A 53 9.22 -6.05 -4.02
C THR A 53 7.91 -5.47 -4.53
N ILE A 54 7.97 -4.34 -5.22
CA ILE A 54 6.84 -3.79 -5.96
C ILE A 54 6.93 -4.32 -7.39
N TYR A 55 5.95 -5.09 -7.80
CA TYR A 55 5.87 -5.58 -9.16
C TYR A 55 5.38 -4.46 -10.07
N TYR A 56 5.99 -4.30 -11.24
CA TYR A 56 5.67 -3.20 -12.16
C TYR A 56 4.17 -3.08 -12.42
N GLY A 57 3.65 -1.86 -12.35
CA GLY A 57 2.24 -1.55 -12.47
C GLY A 57 1.46 -1.55 -11.13
N ASP A 58 1.95 -2.15 -10.06
CA ASP A 58 1.31 -2.04 -8.76
C ASP A 58 1.30 -0.58 -8.29
N GLU A 59 2.36 0.17 -8.60
CA GLU A 59 2.52 1.60 -8.27
C GLU A 59 1.50 2.52 -8.92
N ILE A 60 0.74 2.02 -9.90
CA ILE A 60 -0.35 2.76 -10.56
C ILE A 60 -1.71 2.06 -10.39
N GLY A 61 -1.76 0.99 -9.61
CA GLY A 61 -2.98 0.19 -9.45
C GLY A 61 -3.38 -0.54 -10.72
N ALA A 62 -2.41 -1.05 -11.49
CA ALA A 62 -2.67 -1.78 -12.74
C ALA A 62 -3.55 -3.00 -12.49
N ARG A 63 -4.36 -3.32 -13.49
CA ARG A 63 -5.16 -4.54 -13.57
C ARG A 63 -4.59 -5.47 -14.62
N SER A 64 -4.98 -6.73 -14.60
CA SER A 64 -4.65 -7.68 -15.67
C SER A 64 -5.27 -7.25 -16.99
N ALA A 65 -4.53 -7.41 -18.07
CA ALA A 65 -4.92 -6.90 -19.38
C ALA A 65 -6.18 -7.58 -19.94
N ASP A 66 -6.40 -8.84 -19.61
CA ASP A 66 -7.54 -9.60 -20.10
C ASP A 66 -7.96 -10.70 -19.11
N ASN A 67 -9.13 -10.52 -18.52
CA ASN A 67 -9.81 -11.53 -17.72
C ASN A 67 -10.81 -12.34 -18.55
N SER A 68 -10.97 -12.04 -19.85
CA SER A 68 -12.03 -12.58 -20.69
C SER A 68 -11.76 -14.00 -21.18
N ASN A 69 -10.51 -14.44 -21.17
CA ASN A 69 -10.11 -15.73 -21.72
C ASN A 69 -10.27 -16.93 -20.77
N GLY A 70 -11.04 -16.77 -19.68
CA GLY A 70 -11.40 -17.89 -18.81
C GLY A 70 -10.23 -18.58 -18.12
N GLY A 71 -9.05 -18.01 -18.20
CA GLY A 71 -7.90 -18.45 -17.42
C GLY A 71 -8.23 -18.21 -15.95
N GLY A 72 -8.43 -19.29 -15.20
CA GLY A 72 -8.67 -19.19 -13.77
C GLY A 72 -7.54 -18.46 -13.05
N TRP A 73 -7.62 -18.36 -11.74
CA TRP A 73 -6.62 -17.75 -10.84
C TRP A 73 -5.16 -18.17 -11.09
N TYR A 74 -4.95 -19.25 -11.84
CA TYR A 74 -3.67 -19.88 -12.14
C TYR A 74 -3.28 -19.73 -13.61
N ALA A 75 -3.99 -18.93 -14.40
CA ALA A 75 -3.58 -18.70 -15.77
C ALA A 75 -2.26 -17.94 -15.79
N ASP A 76 -1.22 -18.63 -16.12
CA ASP A 76 0.08 -18.05 -16.41
C ASP A 76 -0.09 -16.93 -17.45
N ASN A 77 0.54 -15.80 -17.26
CA ASN A 77 0.47 -14.59 -18.09
C ASN A 77 -0.63 -13.57 -17.81
N VAL A 78 -1.63 -13.81 -16.97
CA VAL A 78 -2.68 -12.79 -16.70
C VAL A 78 -2.12 -11.47 -16.18
N ALA A 79 -1.04 -11.50 -15.41
CA ALA A 79 -0.39 -10.32 -14.88
C ALA A 79 0.74 -9.77 -15.75
N ARG A 80 1.09 -10.45 -16.84
CA ARG A 80 2.15 -10.05 -17.78
C ARG A 80 1.57 -9.14 -18.85
N SER A 81 1.34 -7.89 -18.49
CA SER A 81 0.88 -6.85 -19.41
C SER A 81 2.05 -5.92 -19.80
N SER A 82 1.86 -5.14 -20.86
CA SER A 82 2.77 -4.06 -21.18
C SER A 82 2.82 -3.07 -20.01
N GLY A 83 4.01 -2.69 -19.59
CA GLY A 83 4.18 -1.66 -18.56
C GLY A 83 3.69 -0.30 -19.06
N LYS A 84 3.31 0.56 -18.12
CA LYS A 84 2.90 1.94 -18.39
C LYS A 84 3.75 2.87 -17.53
N ILE A 85 4.51 3.75 -18.16
CA ILE A 85 5.43 4.68 -17.50
C ILE A 85 5.03 6.16 -17.67
N SER A 86 4.00 6.43 -18.47
CA SER A 86 3.48 7.77 -18.74
C SER A 86 2.03 7.69 -19.23
N GLY A 87 1.37 8.84 -19.36
CA GLY A 87 -0.02 8.89 -19.83
C GLY A 87 -0.99 8.28 -18.84
N PHE A 88 -0.74 8.43 -17.55
CA PHE A 88 -1.62 7.95 -16.49
C PHE A 88 -2.96 8.68 -16.52
N ASN A 89 -4.04 7.95 -16.27
CA ASN A 89 -5.31 8.60 -15.96
C ASN A 89 -5.28 9.23 -14.56
N THR A 90 -6.33 9.97 -14.20
CA THR A 90 -6.40 10.69 -12.91
C THR A 90 -6.16 9.78 -11.69
N TRP A 91 -6.66 8.55 -11.72
CA TRP A 91 -6.57 7.64 -10.58
C TRP A 91 -5.24 6.91 -10.53
N GLU A 92 -4.72 6.50 -11.68
CA GLU A 92 -3.37 5.95 -11.79
C GLU A 92 -2.33 6.97 -11.31
N GLN A 93 -2.48 8.24 -11.69
CA GLN A 93 -1.60 9.32 -11.23
C GLN A 93 -1.66 9.48 -9.71
N LYS A 94 -2.87 9.43 -9.12
CA LYS A 94 -3.02 9.51 -7.65
C LYS A 94 -2.35 8.34 -6.93
N VAL A 95 -2.49 7.12 -7.42
CA VAL A 95 -1.84 5.94 -6.84
C VAL A 95 -0.32 6.06 -6.97
N HIS A 96 0.16 6.46 -8.14
CA HIS A 96 1.58 6.68 -8.41
C HIS A 96 2.20 7.71 -7.46
N ASP A 97 1.59 8.90 -7.35
CA ASP A 97 2.11 9.98 -6.51
C ASP A 97 2.11 9.60 -5.03
N PHE A 98 1.07 8.90 -4.58
CA PHE A 98 1.00 8.37 -3.23
C PHE A 98 2.09 7.32 -2.98
N THR A 99 2.27 6.38 -3.90
CA THR A 99 3.31 5.34 -3.80
C THR A 99 4.70 5.96 -3.73
N LYS A 100 4.96 6.96 -4.57
CA LYS A 100 6.22 7.72 -4.55
C LYS A 100 6.46 8.35 -3.17
N LYS A 101 5.46 9.02 -2.58
CA LYS A 101 5.57 9.61 -1.24
C LYS A 101 5.88 8.55 -0.17
N CYS A 102 5.18 7.42 -0.19
CA CYS A 102 5.43 6.33 0.74
C CYS A 102 6.84 5.75 0.62
N LEU A 103 7.34 5.57 -0.61
CA LEU A 103 8.70 5.08 -0.85
C LEU A 103 9.76 6.09 -0.43
N THR A 104 9.51 7.38 -0.66
CA THR A 104 10.37 8.47 -0.16
C THR A 104 10.42 8.46 1.36
N ALA A 105 9.27 8.43 2.02
CA ALA A 105 9.20 8.31 3.49
C ALA A 105 9.95 7.06 3.99
N ARG A 106 9.79 5.92 3.33
CA ARG A 106 10.53 4.70 3.70
C ARG A 106 12.04 4.86 3.55
N ALA A 107 12.51 5.55 2.51
CA ALA A 107 13.94 5.76 2.28
C ALA A 107 14.56 6.73 3.31
N GLU A 108 13.79 7.71 3.75
CA GLU A 108 14.24 8.76 4.67
C GLU A 108 14.10 8.36 6.15
N HIS A 109 13.25 7.39 6.49
CA HIS A 109 12.89 7.02 7.86
C HIS A 109 13.21 5.55 8.16
N GLU A 110 14.29 5.33 8.90
CA GLU A 110 14.75 3.98 9.27
C GLU A 110 13.69 3.19 10.04
N ALA A 111 12.91 3.84 10.90
CA ALA A 111 11.85 3.17 11.64
C ALA A 111 10.85 2.43 10.75
N LEU A 112 10.62 2.87 9.49
CA LEU A 112 9.68 2.21 8.58
C LEU A 112 10.17 0.85 8.10
N TRP A 113 11.48 0.66 7.87
CA TRP A 113 12.00 -0.58 7.30
C TRP A 113 12.78 -1.45 8.29
N ASN A 114 13.27 -0.89 9.40
CA ASN A 114 14.07 -1.59 10.42
C ASN A 114 13.52 -1.42 11.84
N GLY A 115 12.50 -0.60 12.05
CA GLY A 115 11.96 -0.31 13.38
C GLY A 115 11.21 -1.48 14.01
N THR A 116 11.30 -1.56 15.33
CA THR A 116 10.48 -2.47 16.13
C THR A 116 9.01 -2.08 16.03
N ASN A 117 8.17 -3.03 15.66
CA ASN A 117 6.75 -2.82 15.43
C ASN A 117 5.94 -3.23 16.67
N THR A 118 5.12 -2.32 17.19
CA THR A 118 4.21 -2.59 18.32
C THR A 118 2.79 -2.18 17.93
N LYS A 119 1.86 -3.14 18.04
CA LYS A 119 0.44 -2.87 17.79
C LYS A 119 -0.11 -1.88 18.81
N VAL A 120 -0.74 -0.80 18.35
CA VAL A 120 -1.45 0.19 19.17
C VAL A 120 -2.93 -0.17 19.27
N THR A 121 -3.60 -0.36 18.15
CA THR A 121 -4.99 -0.80 18.09
C THR A 121 -5.28 -1.61 16.84
N SER A 122 -6.33 -2.42 16.87
CA SER A 122 -6.75 -3.22 15.72
C SER A 122 -8.23 -3.55 15.83
N THR A 123 -8.96 -3.33 14.73
CA THR A 123 -10.33 -3.80 14.51
C THR A 123 -10.39 -4.57 13.19
N SER A 124 -11.58 -4.95 12.74
CA SER A 124 -11.76 -5.60 11.43
C SER A 124 -11.39 -4.73 10.23
N SER A 125 -11.38 -3.40 10.39
CA SER A 125 -11.15 -2.46 9.30
C SER A 125 -10.14 -1.35 9.60
N PHE A 126 -9.61 -1.30 10.82
CA PHE A 126 -8.66 -0.27 11.23
C PHE A 126 -7.50 -0.89 12.01
N TYR A 127 -6.28 -0.54 11.63
CA TYR A 127 -5.06 -1.01 12.29
C TYR A 127 -4.10 0.15 12.50
N VAL A 128 -3.54 0.24 13.71
CA VAL A 128 -2.48 1.19 14.03
C VAL A 128 -1.33 0.47 14.70
N ALA A 129 -0.14 0.74 14.24
CA ALA A 129 1.09 0.33 14.89
C ALA A 129 2.04 1.51 15.11
N LYS A 130 2.87 1.35 16.13
CA LYS A 130 3.99 2.23 16.44
C LYS A 130 5.27 1.51 16.04
N LYS A 131 6.12 2.17 15.27
CA LYS A 131 7.45 1.70 14.90
C LYS A 131 8.51 2.59 15.51
N VAL A 132 9.52 1.98 16.12
CA VAL A 132 10.63 2.68 16.79
C VAL A 132 11.94 2.17 16.22
N GLY A 133 12.75 3.05 15.68
CA GLY A 133 14.06 2.75 15.10
C GLY A 133 14.74 4.03 14.62
N GLY A 134 16.04 3.99 14.40
CA GLY A 134 16.78 5.15 13.90
C GLY A 134 16.69 6.42 14.77
N GLY A 135 16.37 6.28 16.06
CA GLY A 135 16.17 7.43 16.95
C GLY A 135 14.81 8.12 16.81
N GLU A 136 13.89 7.55 16.05
CA GLU A 136 12.57 8.13 15.76
C GLU A 136 11.42 7.19 16.11
N THR A 137 10.22 7.75 16.19
CA THR A 137 8.98 7.01 16.37
C THR A 137 8.01 7.38 15.26
N ILE A 138 7.51 6.37 14.54
CA ILE A 138 6.51 6.54 13.48
C ILE A 138 5.27 5.73 13.83
N TYR A 139 4.10 6.36 13.67
CA TYR A 139 2.82 5.68 13.72
C TYR A 139 2.35 5.40 12.30
N ILE A 140 1.96 4.16 12.04
CA ILE A 140 1.35 3.75 10.77
C ILE A 140 -0.10 3.38 11.04
N ALA A 141 -1.02 3.97 10.27
CA ALA A 141 -2.44 3.73 10.42
C ALA A 141 -3.06 3.32 9.08
N PHE A 142 -3.82 2.23 9.08
CA PHE A 142 -4.52 1.71 7.91
C PHE A 142 -6.01 1.67 8.20
N ASN A 143 -6.80 2.41 7.43
CA ASN A 143 -8.25 2.39 7.49
C ASN A 143 -8.81 1.80 6.19
N ASN A 144 -9.29 0.56 6.24
CA ASN A 144 -9.97 -0.12 5.12
C ASN A 144 -11.51 -0.05 5.24
N GLY A 145 -12.02 0.72 6.20
CA GLY A 145 -13.44 1.00 6.37
C GLY A 145 -13.90 2.20 5.53
N THR A 146 -15.19 2.53 5.66
CA THR A 146 -15.81 3.67 4.99
C THR A 146 -15.92 4.92 5.86
N GLY A 147 -15.81 4.77 7.17
CA GLY A 147 -15.88 5.86 8.14
C GLY A 147 -14.51 6.35 8.60
N SER A 148 -14.43 7.60 9.04
CA SER A 148 -13.22 8.13 9.67
C SER A 148 -12.90 7.38 10.95
N GLN A 149 -11.60 7.22 11.21
CA GLN A 149 -11.07 6.58 12.42
C GLN A 149 -10.10 7.54 13.10
N SER A 150 -9.99 7.44 14.41
CA SER A 150 -9.05 8.21 15.21
C SER A 150 -8.30 7.32 16.18
N PHE A 151 -7.11 7.74 16.54
CA PHE A 151 -6.31 7.13 17.60
C PHE A 151 -5.50 8.23 18.30
N ASN A 152 -5.14 7.98 19.54
CA ASN A 152 -4.35 8.92 20.32
C ASN A 152 -2.86 8.62 20.17
N ILE A 153 -2.09 9.69 20.03
CA ILE A 153 -0.63 9.66 20.12
C ILE A 153 -0.20 10.62 21.21
N SER A 154 0.98 10.44 21.76
CA SER A 154 1.59 11.39 22.68
C SER A 154 2.60 12.26 21.96
N GLY A 155 2.49 13.59 22.15
CA GLY A 155 3.40 14.56 21.56
C GLY A 155 2.93 15.14 20.23
N SER A 156 3.84 15.80 19.54
CA SER A 156 3.61 16.42 18.23
C SER A 156 4.31 15.62 17.13
N GLY A 157 3.88 15.80 15.90
CA GLY A 157 4.48 15.16 14.74
C GLY A 157 4.03 15.79 13.44
N THR A 158 4.46 15.17 12.35
CA THR A 158 4.08 15.55 10.97
C THR A 158 3.63 14.32 10.23
N ASP A 159 2.52 14.40 9.51
CA ASP A 159 2.10 13.36 8.57
C ASP A 159 3.06 13.33 7.39
N LEU A 160 3.75 12.21 7.20
CA LEU A 160 4.77 12.04 6.17
C LEU A 160 4.20 12.04 4.75
N ILE A 161 2.89 11.86 4.59
CA ILE A 161 2.22 11.82 3.28
C ILE A 161 1.64 13.19 2.92
N THR A 162 1.00 13.87 3.87
CA THR A 162 0.35 15.17 3.63
C THR A 162 1.25 16.36 3.96
N GLY A 163 2.22 16.19 4.87
CA GLY A 163 3.04 17.27 5.42
C GLY A 163 2.34 18.07 6.53
N GLU A 164 1.13 17.68 6.93
CA GLU A 164 0.37 18.36 7.98
C GLU A 164 0.98 18.08 9.36
N SER A 165 1.14 19.14 10.15
CA SER A 165 1.58 19.02 11.55
C SER A 165 0.39 18.80 12.46
N PHE A 166 0.59 17.99 13.50
CA PHE A 166 -0.39 17.74 14.54
C PHE A 166 0.25 17.81 15.93
N SER A 167 -0.57 18.11 16.95
CA SER A 167 -0.19 18.05 18.37
C SER A 167 -1.19 17.14 19.09
N GLY A 168 -0.70 16.26 19.92
CA GLY A 168 -1.52 15.44 20.83
C GLY A 168 -1.78 16.13 22.15
#